data_22c2b36dfe38600e1391db0671964611
#
_entry.id   22c2b36dfe38600e1391db0671964611
#
_cell.length_a   1.000
_cell.length_b   1.000
_cell.length_c   1.000
_cell.angle_alpha   90.00
_cell.angle_beta   90.00
_cell.angle_gamma   90.00
#
_symmetry.space_group_name_H-M   'P 1'
#
loop_
_entity.id
_entity.type
_entity.pdbx_description
1 polymer ?
#
loop_
_entity_poly.entity_id
_entity_poly.type
_entity_poly.pdbx_seq_one_letter_code
_entity_poly.pdbx_strand_id
1 'polypeptide(L)'
;MSSFSESLPGYTDQTRRRYNLILQVVAGLGGLLYGIDVGIIGGALPYLEATSKLDPSQLSIIVAAVLLGSVFSTLFAGLLADWMGRKPLMILSGAAFILSIPVIALSHGYAPLFFGRLLQGMSGGLIGIVVPLYLAECLSASSRGKGTGVFQWML
;
A
#
# COMPACT_ATOMS: atom_id res chain seq x y z
N MET A 1 34.03 -17.62 -26.69
CA MET A 1 34.03 -16.51 -25.72
C MET A 1 33.24 -16.99 -24.54
N SER A 2 33.99 -17.41 -23.53
CA SER A 2 33.55 -18.20 -22.36
C SER A 2 32.79 -17.33 -21.33
N SER A 3 31.65 -17.85 -20.93
CA SER A 3 30.97 -17.79 -19.64
C SER A 3 31.71 -17.03 -18.52
N PHE A 4 31.29 -15.80 -18.27
CA PHE A 4 31.53 -15.12 -17.02
C PHE A 4 30.24 -15.27 -16.15
N SER A 5 30.06 -16.49 -15.66
CA SER A 5 29.09 -16.75 -14.57
C SER A 5 29.87 -16.71 -13.27
N GLU A 6 30.21 -15.50 -12.81
CA GLU A 6 30.72 -15.31 -11.47
C GLU A 6 29.57 -15.54 -10.46
N SER A 7 29.55 -16.77 -9.97
CA SER A 7 28.76 -17.15 -8.78
C SER A 7 29.38 -16.43 -7.58
N LEU A 8 28.70 -15.40 -7.09
CA LEU A 8 29.01 -14.80 -5.79
C LEU A 8 28.90 -15.89 -4.71
N PRO A 9 29.98 -16.16 -3.95
CA PRO A 9 29.99 -17.22 -2.95
C PRO A 9 29.09 -16.82 -1.77
N GLY A 10 28.08 -17.62 -1.47
CA GLY A 10 27.37 -17.56 -0.21
C GLY A 10 25.83 -17.53 -0.23
N TYR A 11 25.20 -17.36 -1.39
CA TYR A 11 23.74 -17.41 -1.46
C TYR A 11 23.28 -18.71 -2.12
N THR A 12 22.85 -19.67 -1.30
CA THR A 12 22.22 -20.90 -1.83
C THR A 12 20.92 -20.54 -2.55
N ASP A 13 20.62 -21.21 -3.66
CA ASP A 13 19.37 -21.06 -4.44
C ASP A 13 18.13 -21.12 -3.54
N GLN A 14 18.21 -21.88 -2.46
CA GLN A 14 17.14 -22.05 -1.48
C GLN A 14 16.90 -20.78 -0.64
N THR A 15 17.94 -20.04 -0.29
CA THR A 15 17.83 -18.77 0.44
C THR A 15 17.20 -17.69 -0.44
N ARG A 16 17.59 -17.66 -1.71
CA ARG A 16 17.06 -16.75 -2.72
C ARG A 16 15.56 -17.00 -2.96
N ARG A 17 15.18 -18.27 -3.04
CA ARG A 17 13.79 -18.68 -3.23
C ARG A 17 12.91 -18.31 -2.03
N ARG A 18 13.39 -18.51 -0.81
CA ARG A 18 12.70 -18.11 0.42
C ARG A 18 12.54 -16.59 0.51
N TYR A 19 13.57 -15.83 0.19
CA TYR A 19 13.53 -14.38 0.19
C TYR A 19 12.50 -13.84 -0.82
N ASN A 20 12.50 -14.36 -2.04
CA ASN A 20 11.53 -14.00 -3.07
C ASN A 20 10.09 -14.33 -2.64
N LEU A 21 9.89 -15.47 -1.97
CA LEU A 21 8.59 -15.88 -1.49
C LEU A 21 8.08 -14.98 -0.35
N ILE A 22 8.95 -14.62 0.59
CA ILE A 22 8.62 -13.66 1.65
C ILE A 22 8.24 -12.30 1.06
N LEU A 23 9.00 -11.81 0.08
CA LEU A 23 8.68 -10.54 -0.59
C LEU A 23 7.31 -10.58 -1.29
N GLN A 24 6.98 -11.68 -1.96
CA GLN A 24 5.69 -11.86 -2.62
C GLN A 24 4.53 -11.91 -1.62
N VAL A 25 4.72 -12.61 -0.49
CA VAL A 25 3.70 -12.69 0.58
C VAL A 25 3.48 -11.31 1.22
N VAL A 26 4.55 -10.59 1.56
CA VAL A 26 4.45 -9.25 2.14
C VAL A 26 3.76 -8.27 1.18
N ALA A 27 4.11 -8.36 -0.10
CA ALA A 27 3.46 -7.54 -1.13
C ALA A 27 1.98 -7.89 -1.29
N GLY A 28 1.65 -9.19 -1.33
CA GLY A 28 0.27 -9.66 -1.39
C GLY A 28 -0.57 -9.18 -0.20
N LEU A 29 0.00 -9.23 1.01
CA LEU A 29 -0.66 -8.69 2.22
C LEU A 29 -0.90 -7.18 2.10
N GLY A 30 0.03 -6.43 1.51
CA GLY A 30 -0.16 -4.98 1.25
C GLY A 30 -1.31 -4.72 0.28
N GLY A 31 -1.41 -5.49 -0.80
CA GLY A 31 -2.53 -5.43 -1.75
C GLY A 31 -3.87 -5.79 -1.08
N LEU A 32 -3.89 -6.89 -0.33
CA LEU A 32 -5.08 -7.33 0.40
C LEU A 32 -5.58 -6.26 1.38
N LEU A 33 -4.67 -5.63 2.12
CA LEU A 33 -4.98 -4.60 3.10
C LEU A 33 -5.63 -3.38 2.44
N TYR A 34 -5.11 -2.96 1.30
CA TYR A 34 -5.68 -1.88 0.50
C TYR A 34 -7.04 -2.28 -0.11
N GLY A 35 -7.14 -3.49 -0.67
CA GLY A 35 -8.39 -4.00 -1.26
C GLY A 35 -9.52 -4.12 -0.24
N ILE A 36 -9.23 -4.63 0.96
CA ILE A 36 -10.20 -4.69 2.07
C ILE A 36 -10.67 -3.29 2.47
N ASP A 37 -9.76 -2.32 2.54
CA ASP A 37 -10.13 -0.94 2.91
C ASP A 37 -11.11 -0.33 1.91
N VAL A 38 -10.84 -0.47 0.62
CA VAL A 38 -11.74 -0.03 -0.46
C VAL A 38 -13.08 -0.75 -0.40
N GLY A 39 -13.07 -2.06 -0.11
CA GLY A 39 -14.29 -2.88 0.00
C GLY A 39 -15.15 -2.51 1.21
N ILE A 40 -14.53 -2.28 2.36
CA ILE A 40 -15.24 -1.91 3.61
C ILE A 40 -15.99 -0.59 3.47
N ILE A 41 -15.41 0.40 2.77
CA ILE A 41 -16.08 1.70 2.58
C ILE A 41 -17.42 1.53 1.89
N GLY A 42 -17.48 0.72 0.82
CA GLY A 42 -18.74 0.45 0.12
C GLY A 42 -19.83 -0.12 1.01
N GLY A 43 -19.46 -1.01 1.94
CA GLY A 43 -20.39 -1.60 2.91
C GLY A 43 -20.68 -0.73 4.14
N ALA A 44 -19.75 0.11 4.56
CA ALA A 44 -19.87 0.95 5.75
C ALA A 44 -20.64 2.25 5.49
N LEU A 45 -20.73 2.72 4.26
CA LEU A 45 -21.41 3.96 3.89
C LEU A 45 -22.86 4.02 4.40
N PRO A 46 -23.74 3.02 4.15
CA PRO A 46 -25.11 3.06 4.64
C PRO A 46 -25.21 3.06 6.18
N TYR A 47 -24.25 2.39 6.84
CA TYR A 47 -24.19 2.35 8.30
C TYR A 47 -23.74 3.70 8.88
N LEU A 48 -22.78 4.34 8.23
CA LEU A 48 -22.31 5.67 8.59
C LEU A 48 -23.40 6.72 8.38
N GLU A 49 -24.19 6.64 7.31
CA GLU A 49 -25.38 7.48 7.09
C GLU A 49 -26.41 7.34 8.20
N ALA A 50 -26.66 6.11 8.64
CA ALA A 50 -27.66 5.83 9.67
C ALA A 50 -27.19 6.19 11.10
N THR A 51 -25.89 6.12 11.38
CA THR A 51 -25.34 6.18 12.75
C THR A 51 -24.62 7.49 13.03
N SER A 52 -23.93 8.05 12.04
CA SER A 52 -23.26 9.35 12.18
C SER A 52 -24.28 10.45 11.84
N LYS A 53 -24.37 11.45 12.70
CA LYS A 53 -25.17 12.68 12.43
C LYS A 53 -24.51 13.57 11.36
N LEU A 54 -23.83 12.96 10.37
CA LEU A 54 -23.13 13.66 9.31
C LEU A 54 -24.08 13.84 8.11
N ASP A 55 -23.98 15.00 7.49
CA ASP A 55 -24.73 15.31 6.29
C ASP A 55 -24.22 14.45 5.11
N PRO A 56 -25.07 14.00 4.18
CA PRO A 56 -24.63 13.23 2.99
C PRO A 56 -23.51 13.88 2.19
N SER A 57 -23.45 15.20 2.15
CA SER A 57 -22.35 15.95 1.53
C SER A 57 -21.03 15.75 2.27
N GLN A 58 -21.05 15.74 3.60
CA GLN A 58 -19.86 15.49 4.43
C GLN A 58 -19.33 14.06 4.26
N LEU A 59 -20.23 13.08 4.19
CA LEU A 59 -19.88 11.70 3.91
C LEU A 59 -19.19 11.54 2.55
N SER A 60 -19.74 12.17 1.53
CA SER A 60 -19.15 12.17 0.18
C SER A 60 -17.75 12.76 0.17
N ILE A 61 -17.50 13.84 0.92
CA ILE A 61 -16.18 14.44 1.05
C ILE A 61 -15.21 13.52 1.81
N ILE A 62 -15.66 12.81 2.84
CA ILE A 62 -14.83 11.85 3.59
C ILE A 62 -14.39 10.69 2.68
N VAL A 63 -15.29 10.19 1.83
CA VAL A 63 -14.95 9.16 0.84
C VAL A 63 -13.97 9.71 -0.19
N ALA A 64 -14.20 10.93 -0.69
CA ALA A 64 -13.32 11.59 -1.64
C ALA A 64 -11.93 11.90 -1.05
N ALA A 65 -11.81 12.09 0.27
CA ALA A 65 -10.55 12.37 0.94
C ALA A 65 -9.51 11.25 0.74
N VAL A 66 -9.94 9.99 0.69
CA VAL A 66 -9.04 8.85 0.39
C VAL A 66 -8.46 8.97 -1.02
N LEU A 67 -9.32 9.29 -2.00
CA LEU A 67 -8.89 9.48 -3.39
C LEU A 67 -7.96 10.68 -3.53
N LEU A 68 -8.27 11.79 -2.87
CA LEU A 68 -7.40 12.97 -2.84
C LEU A 68 -6.03 12.62 -2.23
N GLY A 69 -6.01 11.93 -1.10
CA GLY A 69 -4.78 11.47 -0.46
C GLY A 69 -3.95 10.57 -1.37
N SER A 70 -4.58 9.62 -2.06
CA SER A 70 -3.90 8.73 -2.99
C SER A 70 -3.33 9.46 -4.21
N VAL A 71 -4.05 10.41 -4.78
CA VAL A 71 -3.56 11.25 -5.89
C VAL A 71 -2.34 12.07 -5.45
N PHE A 72 -2.44 12.74 -4.29
CA PHE A 72 -1.31 13.51 -3.75
C PHE A 72 -0.07 12.63 -3.54
N SER A 73 -0.23 11.51 -2.88
CA SER A 73 0.90 10.62 -2.60
C SER A 73 1.51 10.02 -3.86
N THR A 74 0.67 9.72 -4.86
CA THR A 74 1.10 9.18 -6.16
C THR A 74 2.00 10.15 -6.91
N LEU A 75 1.67 11.44 -6.90
CA LEU A 75 2.48 12.48 -7.54
C LEU A 75 3.88 12.60 -6.93
N PHE A 76 4.00 12.41 -5.62
CA PHE A 76 5.27 12.55 -4.91
C PHE A 76 5.97 11.20 -4.64
N ALA A 77 5.33 10.07 -4.93
CA ALA A 77 5.86 8.74 -4.64
C ALA A 77 7.24 8.49 -5.27
N GLY A 78 7.44 8.93 -6.52
CA GLY A 78 8.73 8.80 -7.20
C GLY A 78 9.83 9.59 -6.50
N LEU A 79 9.58 10.87 -6.22
CA LEU A 79 10.55 11.73 -5.53
C LEU A 79 10.90 11.23 -4.13
N LEU A 80 9.88 10.79 -3.38
CA LEU A 80 10.08 10.20 -2.05
C LEU A 80 10.86 8.88 -2.12
N ALA A 81 10.56 8.04 -3.10
CA ALA A 81 11.25 6.76 -3.31
C ALA A 81 12.73 6.97 -3.69
N ASP A 82 13.05 8.03 -4.43
CA ASP A 82 14.42 8.36 -4.81
C ASP A 82 15.20 8.99 -3.65
N TRP A 83 14.53 9.81 -2.83
CA TRP A 83 15.17 10.51 -1.70
C TRP A 83 15.35 9.61 -0.47
N MET A 84 14.33 8.88 -0.06
CA MET A 84 14.35 8.02 1.15
C MET A 84 14.77 6.57 0.85
N GLY A 85 14.67 6.15 -0.41
CA GLY A 85 14.80 4.76 -0.80
C GLY A 85 13.47 3.98 -0.73
N ARG A 86 13.37 2.93 -1.56
CA ARG A 86 12.12 2.15 -1.73
C ARG A 86 11.72 1.40 -0.45
N LYS A 87 12.68 0.76 0.22
CA LYS A 87 12.41 -0.05 1.42
C LYS A 87 11.94 0.78 2.63
N PRO A 88 12.61 1.89 3.03
CA PRO A 88 12.12 2.74 4.11
C PRO A 88 10.76 3.34 3.81
N LEU A 89 10.53 3.76 2.57
CA LEU A 89 9.26 4.33 2.16
C LEU A 89 8.11 3.32 2.23
N MET A 90 8.35 2.07 1.87
CA MET A 90 7.39 0.97 2.02
C MET A 90 7.02 0.72 3.49
N ILE A 91 8.01 0.73 4.39
CA ILE A 91 7.77 0.57 5.83
C ILE A 91 7.00 1.76 6.38
N LEU A 92 7.36 2.98 5.99
CA LEU A 92 6.71 4.21 6.43
C LEU A 92 5.25 4.26 5.97
N SER A 93 4.98 3.91 4.71
CA SER A 93 3.61 3.86 4.18
C SER A 93 2.75 2.81 4.89
N GLY A 94 3.29 1.62 5.17
CA GLY A 94 2.61 0.60 5.95
C GLY A 94 2.32 1.06 7.39
N ALA A 95 3.28 1.69 8.05
CA ALA A 95 3.10 2.23 9.40
C ALA A 95 2.05 3.35 9.42
N ALA A 96 2.08 4.27 8.46
CA ALA A 96 1.09 5.35 8.34
C ALA A 96 -0.32 4.79 8.09
N PHE A 97 -0.44 3.71 7.30
CA PHE A 97 -1.70 3.04 7.08
C PHE A 97 -2.26 2.44 8.39
N ILE A 98 -1.41 1.71 9.15
CA ILE A 98 -1.80 1.13 10.43
C ILE A 98 -2.21 2.22 11.44
N LEU A 99 -1.49 3.35 11.47
CA LEU A 99 -1.81 4.47 12.36
C LEU A 99 -3.11 5.18 11.96
N SER A 100 -3.49 5.17 10.70
CA SER A 100 -4.75 5.78 10.25
C SER A 100 -5.98 5.04 10.80
N ILE A 101 -5.89 3.73 11.02
CA ILE A 101 -7.02 2.90 11.50
C ILE A 101 -7.54 3.35 12.87
N PRO A 102 -6.72 3.46 13.93
CA PRO A 102 -7.21 3.94 15.22
C PRO A 102 -7.67 5.40 15.17
N VAL A 103 -7.06 6.24 14.33
CA VAL A 103 -7.53 7.63 14.15
C VAL A 103 -8.95 7.65 13.60
N ILE A 104 -9.26 6.79 12.64
CA ILE A 104 -10.60 6.64 12.07
C ILE A 104 -11.56 6.01 13.09
N ALA A 105 -11.15 4.91 13.74
CA ALA A 105 -11.99 4.15 14.66
C ALA A 105 -12.37 4.95 15.92
N LEU A 106 -11.47 5.78 16.42
CA LEU A 106 -11.67 6.63 17.60
C LEU A 106 -12.21 8.02 17.24
N SER A 107 -12.49 8.27 15.96
CA SER A 107 -12.95 9.57 15.51
C SER A 107 -14.39 9.82 15.99
N HIS A 108 -14.58 10.94 16.69
CA HIS A 108 -15.89 11.47 17.06
C HIS A 108 -16.10 12.79 16.31
N GLY A 109 -16.66 12.70 15.09
CA GLY A 109 -16.98 13.87 14.28
C GLY A 109 -16.29 13.92 12.91
N TYR A 110 -16.61 14.96 12.14
CA TYR A 110 -16.18 15.11 10.74
C TYR A 110 -14.67 15.27 10.58
N ALA A 111 -14.05 16.18 11.33
CA ALA A 111 -12.65 16.55 11.12
C ALA A 111 -11.66 15.38 11.34
N PRO A 112 -11.67 14.64 12.47
CA PRO A 112 -10.73 13.54 12.65
C PRO A 112 -10.99 12.40 11.67
N LEU A 113 -12.23 12.16 11.27
CA LEU A 113 -12.57 11.17 10.27
C LEU A 113 -12.01 11.55 8.89
N PHE A 114 -12.13 12.82 8.50
CA PHE A 114 -11.57 13.35 7.25
C PHE A 114 -10.04 13.20 7.21
N PHE A 115 -9.33 13.65 8.26
CA PHE A 115 -7.87 13.53 8.31
C PHE A 115 -7.39 12.10 8.38
N GLY A 116 -8.08 11.23 9.10
CA GLY A 116 -7.79 9.80 9.13
C GLY A 116 -7.91 9.17 7.75
N ARG A 117 -8.96 9.48 7.01
CA ARG A 117 -9.18 9.02 5.63
C ARG A 117 -8.19 9.60 4.64
N LEU A 118 -7.82 10.86 4.78
CA LEU A 118 -6.78 11.48 3.97
C LEU A 118 -5.43 10.78 4.17
N LEU A 119 -5.02 10.55 5.43
CA LEU A 119 -3.80 9.83 5.77
C LEU A 119 -3.81 8.41 5.23
N GLN A 120 -4.95 7.72 5.33
CA GLN A 120 -5.14 6.37 4.79
C GLN A 120 -4.99 6.35 3.27
N GLY A 121 -5.58 7.32 2.57
CA GLY A 121 -5.43 7.49 1.13
C GLY A 121 -3.98 7.76 0.72
N MET A 122 -3.28 8.62 1.44
CA MET A 122 -1.86 8.91 1.18
C MET A 122 -1.00 7.66 1.33
N SER A 123 -1.19 6.90 2.41
CA SER A 123 -0.43 5.67 2.64
C SER A 123 -0.78 4.58 1.64
N GLY A 124 -2.06 4.40 1.30
CA GLY A 124 -2.53 3.45 0.30
C GLY A 124 -1.99 3.75 -1.10
N GLY A 125 -1.99 5.02 -1.52
CA GLY A 125 -1.41 5.45 -2.78
C GLY A 125 0.10 5.20 -2.87
N LEU A 126 0.84 5.43 -1.78
CA LEU A 126 2.27 5.07 -1.70
C LEU A 126 2.47 3.56 -1.80
N ILE A 127 1.70 2.76 -1.06
CA ILE A 127 1.78 1.29 -1.11
C ILE A 127 1.54 0.80 -2.55
N GLY A 128 0.52 1.34 -3.22
CA GLY A 128 0.16 0.95 -4.59
C GLY A 128 1.28 1.17 -5.62
N ILE A 129 2.19 2.10 -5.39
CA ILE A 129 3.33 2.39 -6.28
C ILE A 129 4.61 1.75 -5.78
N VAL A 130 4.95 1.94 -4.51
CA VAL A 130 6.26 1.56 -3.98
C VAL A 130 6.42 0.04 -3.88
N VAL A 131 5.34 -0.69 -3.57
CA VAL A 131 5.40 -2.15 -3.45
C VAL A 131 5.68 -2.82 -4.80
N PRO A 132 4.92 -2.57 -5.89
CA PRO A 132 5.24 -3.13 -7.20
C PRO A 132 6.62 -2.70 -7.71
N LEU A 133 7.02 -1.45 -7.48
CA LEU A 133 8.33 -0.95 -7.86
C LEU A 133 9.46 -1.72 -7.15
N TYR A 134 9.35 -1.88 -5.83
CA TYR A 134 10.30 -2.64 -5.03
C TYR A 134 10.39 -4.11 -5.47
N LEU A 135 9.25 -4.74 -5.76
CA LEU A 135 9.21 -6.09 -6.29
C LEU A 135 9.90 -6.19 -7.65
N ALA A 136 9.68 -5.23 -8.54
CA ALA A 136 10.30 -5.20 -9.86
C ALA A 136 11.82 -5.04 -9.78
N GLU A 137 12.33 -4.34 -8.78
CA GLU A 137 13.77 -4.16 -8.55
C GLU A 137 14.42 -5.39 -7.87
N CYS A 138 13.73 -6.00 -6.90
CA CYS A 138 14.29 -7.10 -6.09
C CYS A 138 14.13 -8.48 -6.73
N LEU A 139 13.11 -8.68 -7.56
CA LEU A 139 12.83 -9.97 -8.18
C LEU A 139 13.63 -10.15 -9.48
N SER A 140 14.04 -11.40 -9.73
CA SER A 140 14.64 -11.78 -11.01
C SER A 140 13.65 -11.58 -12.17
N ALA A 141 14.16 -11.36 -13.38
CA ALA A 141 13.35 -11.10 -14.58
C ALA A 141 12.23 -12.15 -14.80
N SER A 142 12.51 -13.42 -14.49
CA SER A 142 11.55 -14.52 -14.59
C SER A 142 10.44 -14.51 -13.51
N SER A 143 10.67 -13.82 -12.39
CA SER A 143 9.76 -13.79 -11.23
C SER A 143 9.02 -12.45 -11.08
N ARG A 144 9.43 -11.41 -11.81
CA ARG A 144 8.83 -10.05 -11.73
C ARG A 144 7.34 -10.06 -12.04
N GLY A 145 6.95 -10.69 -13.14
CA GLY A 145 5.54 -10.77 -13.54
C GLY A 145 4.68 -11.52 -12.53
N LYS A 146 5.22 -12.58 -11.91
CA LYS A 146 4.49 -13.30 -10.84
C LYS A 146 4.37 -12.48 -9.56
N GLY A 147 5.42 -11.76 -9.16
CA GLY A 147 5.43 -10.95 -7.95
C GLY A 147 4.47 -9.76 -8.02
N THR A 148 4.53 -9.00 -9.10
CA THR A 148 3.60 -7.88 -9.34
C THR A 148 2.17 -8.37 -9.56
N GLY A 149 1.99 -9.54 -10.21
CA GLY A 149 0.70 -10.18 -10.39
C GLY A 149 0.03 -10.59 -9.07
N VAL A 150 0.78 -11.13 -8.10
CA VAL A 150 0.25 -11.47 -6.77
C VAL A 150 -0.26 -10.23 -6.04
N PHE A 151 0.47 -9.12 -6.09
CA PHE A 151 0.03 -7.85 -5.51
C PHE A 151 -1.29 -7.39 -6.14
N GLN A 152 -1.36 -7.40 -7.48
CA GLN A 152 -2.54 -6.96 -8.23
C GLN A 152 -3.77 -7.87 -8.02
N TRP A 153 -3.53 -9.15 -7.81
CA TRP A 153 -4.60 -10.15 -7.55
C TRP A 153 -5.21 -10.00 -6.16
N MET A 154 -4.43 -9.52 -5.20
CA MET A 154 -4.87 -9.32 -3.81
C MET A 154 -5.50 -7.92 -3.58
N LEU A 155 -5.40 -7.03 -4.55
CA LEU A 155 -5.99 -5.69 -4.56
C LEU A 155 -7.46 -5.73 -4.93
#